data_391b9a9d9960faab845176bcf918e47c
#
_entry.id   391b9a9d9960faab845176bcf918e47c
#
_cell.length_a   1.000
_cell.length_b   1.000
_cell.length_c   1.000
_cell.angle_alpha   90.00
_cell.angle_beta   90.00
_cell.angle_gamma   90.00
#
_symmetry.space_group_name_H-M   'P 1'
#
loop_
_entity.id
_entity.type
_entity.pdbx_description
1 polymer ?
#
loop_
_entity_poly.entity_id
_entity_poly.type
_entity_poly.pdbx_seq_one_letter_code
_entity_poly.pdbx_strand_id
1 'polypeptide(L)'
;DLCQTYIDQIVQFDERIAVLDKEIKHRAKTDERTSRLMTIPGVGPMCATTIQAFAPPMEEFSNGRDFAAWCGLVPRQKSTGGRQILGRTSKMGQRDIRRLLVTGAMAVIRWAIRKGPPAGSWLAKMLARKPRMLVAMALANKLARTVWALTTKKEEYRIPPLAA
;
A
#
# COMPACT_ATOMS: atom_id res chain seq x y z
N ASP A 1 -9.66 -2.29 41.71
CA ASP A 1 -9.55 -3.64 41.15
C ASP A 1 -8.69 -3.63 39.90
N LEU A 2 -7.78 -4.59 39.76
CA LEU A 2 -6.82 -4.68 38.65
C LEU A 2 -7.52 -4.68 37.29
N CYS A 3 -8.65 -5.37 37.17
CA CYS A 3 -9.44 -5.40 35.93
C CYS A 3 -9.93 -4.02 35.54
N GLN A 4 -10.40 -3.21 36.52
CA GLN A 4 -10.86 -1.86 36.27
C GLN A 4 -9.71 -0.98 35.79
N THR A 5 -8.51 -1.11 36.36
CA THR A 5 -7.33 -0.37 35.91
C THR A 5 -7.00 -0.65 34.45
N TYR A 6 -7.08 -1.91 33.99
CA TYR A 6 -6.85 -2.23 32.58
C TYR A 6 -7.95 -1.67 31.66
N ILE A 7 -9.20 -1.71 32.09
CA ILE A 7 -10.32 -1.14 31.33
C ILE A 7 -10.10 0.36 31.16
N ASP A 8 -9.77 1.07 32.25
CA ASP A 8 -9.52 2.51 32.21
C ASP A 8 -8.34 2.85 31.28
N GLN A 9 -7.27 2.06 31.30
CA GLN A 9 -6.15 2.23 30.37
C GLN A 9 -6.56 2.03 28.90
N ILE A 10 -7.36 1.01 28.61
CA ILE A 10 -7.86 0.76 27.24
C ILE A 10 -8.67 1.96 26.77
N VAL A 11 -9.60 2.48 27.58
CA VAL A 11 -10.41 3.66 27.25
C VAL A 11 -9.52 4.88 26.97
N GLN A 12 -8.52 5.14 27.82
CA GLN A 12 -7.58 6.25 27.60
C GLN A 12 -6.78 6.10 26.30
N PHE A 13 -6.34 4.87 25.95
CA PHE A 13 -5.65 4.64 24.70
C PHE A 13 -6.58 4.82 23.49
N ASP A 14 -7.81 4.36 23.56
CA ASP A 14 -8.79 4.54 22.49
C ASP A 14 -9.08 6.02 22.23
N GLU A 15 -9.23 6.83 23.27
CA GLU A 15 -9.38 8.28 23.15
C GLU A 15 -8.17 8.94 22.49
N ARG A 16 -6.95 8.58 22.93
CA ARG A 16 -5.70 9.10 22.32
C ARG A 16 -5.57 8.70 20.85
N ILE A 17 -5.88 7.45 20.52
CA ILE A 17 -5.88 6.95 19.14
C ILE A 17 -6.87 7.75 18.30
N ALA A 18 -8.09 8.01 18.83
CA ALA A 18 -9.09 8.78 18.11
C ALA A 18 -8.65 10.23 17.81
N VAL A 19 -7.96 10.87 18.76
CA VAL A 19 -7.39 12.22 18.57
C VAL A 19 -6.31 12.21 17.48
N LEU A 20 -5.35 11.28 17.58
CA LEU A 20 -4.26 11.16 16.60
C LEU A 20 -4.79 10.80 15.20
N ASP A 21 -5.83 9.96 15.12
CA ASP A 21 -6.45 9.58 13.86
C ASP A 21 -7.12 10.79 13.15
N LYS A 22 -7.77 11.66 13.94
CA LYS A 22 -8.32 12.93 13.43
C LYS A 22 -7.22 13.87 12.92
N GLU A 23 -6.13 14.00 13.67
CA GLU A 23 -5.00 14.84 13.28
C GLU A 23 -4.34 14.34 12.01
N ILE A 24 -4.05 13.03 11.89
CA ILE A 24 -3.48 12.42 10.68
C ILE A 24 -4.40 12.64 9.48
N LYS A 25 -5.71 12.43 9.64
CA LYS A 25 -6.69 12.67 8.57
C LYS A 25 -6.74 14.14 8.14
N HIS A 26 -6.62 15.06 9.08
CA HIS A 26 -6.58 16.50 8.80
C HIS A 26 -5.32 16.86 8.04
N ARG A 27 -4.14 16.51 8.56
CA ARG A 27 -2.84 16.75 7.91
C ARG A 27 -2.77 16.15 6.50
N ALA A 28 -3.24 14.91 6.35
CA ALA A 28 -3.23 14.23 5.06
C ALA A 28 -4.08 14.95 3.99
N LYS A 29 -5.14 15.64 4.38
CA LYS A 29 -5.97 16.45 3.46
C LYS A 29 -5.37 17.82 3.15
N THR A 30 -4.67 18.40 4.12
CA THR A 30 -4.11 19.74 4.00
C THR A 30 -2.81 19.75 3.21
N ASP A 31 -2.00 18.69 3.35
CA ASP A 31 -0.76 18.56 2.59
C ASP A 31 -1.01 18.05 1.18
N GLU A 32 -0.57 18.83 0.17
CA GLU A 32 -0.78 18.54 -1.25
C GLU A 32 -0.18 17.19 -1.68
N ARG A 33 0.99 16.82 -1.13
CA ARG A 33 1.68 15.58 -1.49
C ARG A 33 0.91 14.36 -1.00
N THR A 34 0.47 14.37 0.25
CA THR A 34 -0.33 13.29 0.82
C THR A 34 -1.73 13.23 0.21
N SER A 35 -2.36 14.37 -0.04
CA SER A 35 -3.65 14.47 -0.73
C SER A 35 -3.58 13.81 -2.11
N ARG A 36 -2.53 14.08 -2.87
CA ARG A 36 -2.29 13.46 -4.18
C ARG A 36 -2.14 11.93 -4.08
N LEU A 37 -1.42 11.43 -3.08
CA LEU A 37 -1.29 9.98 -2.87
C LEU A 37 -2.62 9.32 -2.50
N MET A 38 -3.51 10.02 -1.80
CA MET A 38 -4.84 9.50 -1.45
C MET A 38 -5.78 9.34 -2.64
N THR A 39 -5.46 9.87 -3.81
CA THR A 39 -6.21 9.59 -5.05
C THR A 39 -6.02 8.15 -5.52
N ILE A 40 -4.96 7.46 -5.06
CA ILE A 40 -4.69 6.05 -5.41
C ILE A 40 -5.64 5.13 -4.63
N PRO A 41 -6.47 4.30 -5.31
CA PRO A 41 -7.32 3.33 -4.64
C PRO A 41 -6.52 2.41 -3.70
N GLY A 42 -6.86 2.38 -2.42
CA GLY A 42 -6.16 1.61 -1.40
C GLY A 42 -5.05 2.35 -0.65
N VAL A 43 -4.77 3.61 -1.01
CA VAL A 43 -3.87 4.48 -0.24
C VAL A 43 -4.71 5.46 0.56
N GLY A 44 -4.89 5.19 1.84
CA GLY A 44 -5.62 6.07 2.76
C GLY A 44 -4.69 7.06 3.49
N PRO A 45 -5.26 7.94 4.35
CA PRO A 45 -4.52 8.97 5.08
C PRO A 45 -3.30 8.42 5.82
N MET A 46 -3.46 7.35 6.59
CA MET A 46 -2.39 6.71 7.33
C MET A 46 -1.25 6.26 6.41
N CYS A 47 -1.58 5.61 5.28
CA CYS A 47 -0.57 5.13 4.33
C CYS A 47 0.17 6.29 3.66
N ALA A 48 -0.56 7.31 3.19
CA ALA A 48 0.01 8.48 2.55
C ALA A 48 0.94 9.26 3.49
N THR A 49 0.50 9.51 4.73
CA THR A 49 1.30 10.20 5.76
C THR A 49 2.54 9.39 6.16
N THR A 50 2.39 8.06 6.32
CA THR A 50 3.53 7.18 6.64
C THR A 50 4.58 7.17 5.53
N ILE A 51 4.15 7.14 4.26
CA ILE A 51 5.07 7.24 3.12
C ILE A 51 5.80 8.58 3.13
N GLN A 52 5.08 9.69 3.33
CA GLN A 52 5.67 11.02 3.37
C GLN A 52 6.67 11.20 4.53
N ALA A 53 6.42 10.56 5.68
CA ALA A 53 7.26 10.70 6.87
C ALA A 53 8.49 9.80 6.87
N PHE A 54 8.43 8.61 6.29
CA PHE A 54 9.44 7.57 6.45
C PHE A 54 10.10 7.10 5.16
N ALA A 55 9.56 7.44 3.99
CA ALA A 55 10.23 7.11 2.75
C ALA A 55 11.33 8.13 2.46
N PRO A 56 12.49 7.69 1.94
CA PRO A 56 13.48 8.60 1.36
C PRO A 56 12.87 9.42 0.23
N PRO A 57 13.50 10.52 -0.18
CA PRO A 57 13.11 11.23 -1.39
C PRO A 57 12.94 10.27 -2.57
N MET A 58 11.84 10.39 -3.30
CA MET A 58 11.54 9.43 -4.38
C MET A 58 12.54 9.48 -5.54
N GLU A 59 13.30 10.56 -5.62
CA GLU A 59 14.38 10.79 -6.57
C GLU A 59 15.60 9.88 -6.33
N GLU A 60 15.74 9.36 -5.10
CA GLU A 60 16.80 8.38 -4.77
C GLU A 60 16.55 7.00 -5.39
N PHE A 61 15.34 6.73 -5.85
CA PHE A 61 15.00 5.49 -6.54
C PHE A 61 15.02 5.70 -8.05
N SER A 62 15.81 4.90 -8.77
CA SER A 62 15.91 5.00 -10.24
C SER A 62 14.56 4.72 -10.92
N ASN A 63 13.71 3.92 -10.31
CA ASN A 63 12.37 3.58 -10.84
C ASN A 63 11.46 3.03 -9.72
N GLY A 64 10.17 2.89 -10.03
CA GLY A 64 9.18 2.39 -9.06
C GLY A 64 9.38 0.93 -8.64
N ARG A 65 10.19 0.12 -9.37
CA ARG A 65 10.53 -1.25 -8.94
C ARG A 65 11.52 -1.21 -7.78
N ASP A 66 12.44 -0.24 -7.78
CA ASP A 66 13.41 -0.07 -6.71
C ASP A 66 12.71 0.38 -5.42
N PHE A 67 11.75 1.29 -5.50
CA PHE A 67 10.91 1.64 -4.35
C PHE A 67 10.09 0.43 -3.84
N ALA A 68 9.51 -0.37 -4.74
CA ALA A 68 8.81 -1.59 -4.34
C ALA A 68 9.74 -2.64 -3.72
N ALA A 69 11.00 -2.71 -4.16
CA ALA A 69 12.04 -3.57 -3.59
C ALA A 69 12.46 -3.06 -2.20
N TRP A 70 12.63 -1.76 -2.04
CA TRP A 70 12.90 -1.12 -0.76
C TRP A 70 11.77 -1.35 0.25
N CYS A 71 10.51 -1.38 -0.18
CA CYS A 71 9.38 -1.80 0.65
C CYS A 71 9.36 -3.32 0.93
N GLY A 72 10.21 -4.11 0.28
CA GLY A 72 10.24 -5.56 0.43
C GLY A 72 9.05 -6.28 -0.21
N LEU A 73 8.46 -5.71 -1.26
CA LEU A 73 7.30 -6.22 -2.00
C LEU A 73 7.68 -7.03 -3.26
N VAL A 74 8.97 -7.26 -3.49
CA VAL A 74 9.46 -8.05 -4.62
C VAL A 74 9.80 -9.47 -4.21
N PRO A 75 9.72 -10.47 -5.11
CA PRO A 75 10.16 -11.83 -4.82
C PRO A 75 11.69 -11.88 -4.70
N ARG A 76 12.18 -12.78 -3.84
CA ARG A 76 13.62 -13.07 -3.76
C ARG A 76 14.07 -13.74 -5.05
N GLN A 77 15.18 -13.26 -5.60
CA GLN A 77 15.83 -13.88 -6.74
C GLN A 77 16.68 -15.07 -6.28
N LYS A 78 16.43 -16.22 -6.88
CA LYS A 78 17.22 -17.45 -6.72
C LYS A 78 17.73 -17.95 -8.06
N SER A 79 17.85 -17.03 -9.02
CA SER A 79 18.27 -17.33 -10.37
C SER A 79 19.76 -17.68 -10.41
N THR A 80 20.12 -18.76 -11.11
CA THR A 80 21.49 -19.21 -11.34
C THR A 80 21.59 -19.91 -12.69
N GLY A 81 22.74 -19.84 -13.32
CA GLY A 81 23.01 -20.56 -14.58
C GLY A 81 22.01 -20.24 -15.73
N GLY A 82 21.56 -18.98 -15.83
CA GLY A 82 20.58 -18.58 -16.86
C GLY A 82 19.12 -18.99 -16.58
N ARG A 83 18.88 -19.80 -15.54
CA ARG A 83 17.53 -20.22 -15.15
C ARG A 83 16.95 -19.24 -14.13
N GLN A 84 15.83 -18.58 -14.47
CA GLN A 84 15.14 -17.65 -13.60
C GLN A 84 14.25 -18.39 -12.60
N ILE A 85 14.59 -18.31 -11.31
CA ILE A 85 13.81 -18.88 -10.23
C ILE A 85 13.43 -17.76 -9.26
N LEU A 86 12.12 -17.47 -9.15
CA LEU A 86 11.57 -16.51 -8.21
C LEU A 86 11.14 -17.23 -6.93
N GLY A 87 11.64 -16.75 -5.79
CA GLY A 87 11.26 -17.20 -4.46
C GLY A 87 10.02 -16.48 -3.91
N ARG A 88 9.80 -16.65 -2.61
CA ARG A 88 8.76 -15.92 -1.87
C ARG A 88 9.10 -14.43 -1.82
N THR A 89 8.09 -13.58 -1.53
CA THR A 89 8.27 -12.15 -1.27
C THR A 89 9.39 -11.92 -0.26
N SER A 90 10.28 -10.97 -0.54
CA SER A 90 11.51 -10.76 0.23
C SER A 90 11.23 -10.39 1.69
N LYS A 91 10.21 -9.56 1.91
CA LYS A 91 9.88 -8.97 3.22
C LYS A 91 11.05 -8.23 3.89
N MET A 92 12.15 -8.06 3.16
CA MET A 92 13.32 -7.27 3.57
C MET A 92 13.04 -5.81 3.21
N GLY A 93 13.20 -4.90 4.17
CA GLY A 93 12.95 -3.46 3.93
C GLY A 93 11.84 -2.89 4.80
N GLN A 94 11.32 -1.71 4.43
CA GLN A 94 10.42 -0.93 5.29
C GLN A 94 9.10 -1.66 5.58
N ARG A 95 8.97 -2.10 6.84
CA ARG A 95 7.89 -2.98 7.29
C ARG A 95 6.54 -2.26 7.33
N ASP A 96 6.53 -1.03 7.83
CA ASP A 96 5.29 -0.33 8.13
C ASP A 96 4.60 0.13 6.84
N ILE A 97 5.36 0.71 5.90
CA ILE A 97 4.84 1.06 4.58
C ILE A 97 4.34 -0.19 3.85
N ARG A 98 5.11 -1.30 3.88
CA ARG A 98 4.66 -2.57 3.29
C ARG A 98 3.34 -3.05 3.88
N ARG A 99 3.20 -3.03 5.23
CA ARG A 99 1.98 -3.44 5.93
C ARG A 99 0.78 -2.60 5.49
N LEU A 100 0.94 -1.28 5.42
CA LEU A 100 -0.13 -0.36 5.02
C LEU A 100 -0.53 -0.56 3.56
N LEU A 101 0.43 -0.72 2.64
CA LEU A 101 0.16 -1.01 1.23
C LEU A 101 -0.56 -2.35 1.04
N VAL A 102 -0.18 -3.40 1.79
CA VAL A 102 -0.88 -4.69 1.74
C VAL A 102 -2.29 -4.58 2.31
N THR A 103 -2.48 -3.85 3.41
CA THR A 103 -3.81 -3.59 4.00
C THR A 103 -4.70 -2.83 3.02
N GLY A 104 -4.17 -1.81 2.37
CA GLY A 104 -4.87 -1.07 1.32
C GLY A 104 -5.23 -1.94 0.11
N ALA A 105 -4.30 -2.76 -0.35
CA ALA A 105 -4.55 -3.73 -1.42
C ALA A 105 -5.67 -4.72 -1.05
N MET A 106 -5.69 -5.21 0.20
CA MET A 106 -6.77 -6.08 0.69
C MET A 106 -8.12 -5.36 0.74
N ALA A 107 -8.15 -4.08 1.09
CA ALA A 107 -9.38 -3.29 1.07
C ALA A 107 -9.94 -3.15 -0.36
N VAL A 108 -9.09 -2.85 -1.34
CA VAL A 108 -9.46 -2.80 -2.77
C VAL A 108 -10.00 -4.15 -3.25
N ILE A 109 -9.33 -5.25 -2.90
CA ILE A 109 -9.76 -6.61 -3.28
C ILE A 109 -11.13 -6.95 -2.66
N ARG A 110 -11.34 -6.65 -1.37
CA ARG A 110 -12.63 -6.87 -0.71
C ARG A 110 -13.76 -6.09 -1.39
N TRP A 111 -13.49 -4.84 -1.75
CA TRP A 111 -14.45 -4.02 -2.49
C TRP A 111 -14.75 -4.61 -3.87
N ALA A 112 -13.70 -4.99 -4.62
CA ALA A 112 -13.82 -5.59 -5.93
C ALA A 112 -14.60 -6.93 -5.90
N ILE A 113 -14.41 -7.76 -4.88
CA ILE A 113 -15.17 -9.01 -4.73
C ILE A 113 -16.66 -8.74 -4.49
N ARG A 114 -17.00 -7.70 -3.72
CA ARG A 114 -18.42 -7.36 -3.41
C ARG A 114 -19.16 -6.69 -4.56
N LYS A 115 -18.45 -5.83 -5.31
CA LYS A 115 -19.07 -5.01 -6.39
C LYS A 115 -18.84 -5.59 -7.79
N GLY A 116 -17.98 -6.59 -7.92
CA GLY A 116 -17.43 -7.06 -9.18
C GLY A 116 -16.24 -6.18 -9.62
N PRO A 117 -15.09 -6.78 -9.95
CA PRO A 117 -14.00 -6.04 -10.57
C PRO A 117 -14.40 -5.65 -12.00
N PRO A 118 -13.94 -4.51 -12.54
CA PRO A 118 -14.21 -4.15 -13.94
C PRO A 118 -13.80 -5.30 -14.87
N ALA A 119 -14.71 -5.69 -15.76
CA ALA A 119 -14.46 -6.77 -16.72
C ALA A 119 -13.18 -6.48 -17.52
N GLY A 120 -12.35 -7.52 -17.77
CA GLY A 120 -11.09 -7.38 -18.49
C GLY A 120 -9.94 -6.73 -17.71
N SER A 121 -10.19 -6.15 -16.52
CA SER A 121 -9.16 -5.50 -15.72
C SER A 121 -8.08 -6.49 -15.26
N TRP A 122 -6.87 -5.95 -15.01
CA TRP A 122 -5.78 -6.75 -14.43
C TRP A 122 -6.20 -7.45 -13.13
N LEU A 123 -6.97 -6.74 -12.28
CA LEU A 123 -7.43 -7.29 -11.01
C LEU A 123 -8.39 -8.46 -11.21
N ALA A 124 -9.34 -8.36 -12.15
CA ALA A 124 -10.24 -9.46 -12.52
C ALA A 124 -9.46 -10.69 -13.00
N LYS A 125 -8.53 -10.50 -13.94
CA LYS A 125 -7.65 -11.56 -14.47
C LYS A 125 -6.81 -12.23 -13.36
N MET A 126 -6.35 -11.48 -12.38
CA MET A 126 -5.56 -12.02 -11.27
C MET A 126 -6.43 -12.80 -10.28
N LEU A 127 -7.59 -12.26 -9.91
CA LEU A 127 -8.51 -12.91 -8.96
C LEU A 127 -9.07 -14.24 -9.49
N ALA A 128 -9.23 -14.35 -10.80
CA ALA A 128 -9.68 -15.60 -11.45
C ALA A 128 -8.65 -16.74 -11.39
N ARG A 129 -7.35 -16.40 -11.25
CA ARG A 129 -6.26 -17.40 -11.40
C ARG A 129 -5.42 -17.63 -10.15
N LYS A 130 -5.46 -16.71 -9.17
CA LYS A 130 -4.53 -16.71 -8.04
C LYS A 130 -5.25 -16.52 -6.72
N PRO A 131 -4.72 -17.13 -5.63
CA PRO A 131 -5.25 -16.91 -4.28
C PRO A 131 -5.22 -15.44 -3.88
N ARG A 132 -6.20 -15.00 -3.08
CA ARG A 132 -6.40 -13.60 -2.68
C ARG A 132 -5.14 -12.94 -2.07
N MET A 133 -4.42 -13.66 -1.20
CA MET A 133 -3.19 -13.11 -0.59
C MET A 133 -2.08 -12.87 -1.62
N LEU A 134 -1.96 -13.74 -2.62
CA LEU A 134 -0.98 -13.53 -3.69
C LEU A 134 -1.37 -12.32 -4.55
N VAL A 135 -2.67 -12.17 -4.85
CA VAL A 135 -3.19 -10.98 -5.55
C VAL A 135 -2.95 -9.72 -4.72
N ALA A 136 -3.15 -9.78 -3.39
CA ALA A 136 -2.90 -8.64 -2.50
C ALA A 136 -1.42 -8.22 -2.52
N MET A 137 -0.50 -9.17 -2.48
CA MET A 137 0.93 -8.86 -2.57
C MET A 137 1.31 -8.26 -3.93
N ALA A 138 0.76 -8.79 -5.02
CA ALA A 138 0.98 -8.26 -6.36
C ALA A 138 0.37 -6.85 -6.53
N LEU A 139 -0.81 -6.63 -5.96
CA LEU A 139 -1.45 -5.31 -5.97
C LEU A 139 -0.67 -4.32 -5.10
N ALA A 140 -0.22 -4.70 -3.91
CA ALA A 140 0.62 -3.85 -3.05
C ALA A 140 1.92 -3.43 -3.76
N ASN A 141 2.57 -4.35 -4.49
CA ASN A 141 3.72 -4.01 -5.33
C ASN A 141 3.33 -2.99 -6.43
N LYS A 142 2.19 -3.19 -7.08
CA LYS A 142 1.69 -2.23 -8.08
C LYS A 142 1.40 -0.86 -7.44
N LEU A 143 0.79 -0.83 -6.24
CA LEU A 143 0.55 0.41 -5.50
C LEU A 143 1.85 1.14 -5.16
N ALA A 144 2.87 0.45 -4.67
CA ALA A 144 4.18 1.05 -4.41
C ALA A 144 4.76 1.71 -5.66
N ARG A 145 4.72 1.03 -6.80
CA ARG A 145 5.20 1.57 -8.09
C ARG A 145 4.38 2.77 -8.54
N THR A 146 3.08 2.76 -8.31
CA THR A 146 2.18 3.90 -8.61
C THR A 146 2.49 5.08 -7.71
N VAL A 147 2.69 4.86 -6.40
CA VAL A 147 3.11 5.89 -5.44
C VAL A 147 4.38 6.59 -5.92
N TRP A 148 5.41 5.81 -6.27
CA TRP A 148 6.66 6.36 -6.80
C TRP A 148 6.42 7.23 -8.04
N ALA A 149 5.66 6.70 -9.02
CA ALA A 149 5.42 7.39 -10.28
C ALA A 149 4.66 8.72 -10.08
N LEU A 150 3.61 8.73 -9.24
CA LEU A 150 2.82 9.93 -9.00
C LEU A 150 3.58 10.97 -8.17
N THR A 151 4.40 10.54 -7.23
CA THR A 151 5.23 11.45 -6.43
C THR A 151 6.29 12.12 -7.31
N THR A 152 6.99 11.34 -8.14
CA THR A 152 8.05 11.85 -9.04
C THR A 152 7.48 12.76 -10.13
N LYS A 153 6.34 12.38 -10.73
CA LYS A 153 5.71 13.16 -11.80
C LYS A 153 4.83 14.32 -11.29
N LYS A 154 4.55 14.35 -9.99
CA LYS A 154 3.62 15.32 -9.36
C LYS A 154 2.21 15.29 -9.97
N GLU A 155 1.74 14.10 -10.37
CA GLU A 155 0.43 13.87 -10.97
C GLU A 155 -0.55 13.21 -10.00
N GLU A 156 -1.85 13.32 -10.27
CA GLU A 156 -2.90 12.57 -9.59
C GLU A 156 -3.16 11.24 -10.27
N TYR A 157 -3.72 10.29 -9.51
CA TYR A 157 -4.04 8.98 -10.05
C TYR A 157 -5.18 9.05 -11.07
N ARG A 158 -4.90 8.56 -12.26
CA ARG A 158 -5.90 8.36 -13.32
C ARG A 158 -6.19 6.88 -13.45
N ILE A 159 -7.47 6.53 -13.47
CA ILE A 159 -7.87 5.14 -13.72
C ILE A 159 -7.40 4.77 -15.13
N PRO A 160 -6.54 3.73 -15.27
CA PRO A 160 -6.11 3.31 -16.61
C PRO A 160 -7.33 2.95 -17.45
N PRO A 161 -7.40 3.34 -18.73
CA PRO A 161 -8.44 2.87 -19.63
C PRO A 161 -8.41 1.34 -19.65
N LEU A 162 -9.58 0.73 -19.66
CA LEU A 162 -9.69 -0.72 -19.86
C LEU A 162 -9.04 -1.02 -21.20
N ALA A 163 -7.99 -1.83 -21.19
CA ALA A 163 -7.41 -2.31 -22.44
C ALA A 163 -8.52 -3.08 -23.21
N ALA A 164 -8.81 -2.60 -24.41
CA ALA A 164 -9.72 -3.25 -25.33
C ALA A 164 -9.26 -4.68 -25.66
#